data_e8159323af846e44db0db6eb243b589a
#
_entry.id   e8159323af846e44db0db6eb243b589a
#
_cell.length_a   1.000
_cell.length_b   1.000
_cell.length_c   1.000
_cell.angle_alpha   90.00
_cell.angle_beta   90.00
_cell.angle_gamma   90.00
#
_symmetry.space_group_name_H-M   'P 1'
#
loop_
_entity.id
_entity.type
_entity.pdbx_description
1 polymer ?
#
loop_
_entity_poly.entity_id
_entity_poly.type
_entity_poly.pdbx_seq_one_letter_code
_entity_poly.pdbx_strand_id
1 'polypeptide(L)'
;MTSPIFITKHLNLNKSKSLPNHNNGYLLYPIEPISDRLFCAFVCNSDRTLTEISRFQIPFPHVSMEAFCNGLFCFFSSADNTIYLWNPSIQKSKMLATTAPTFKTRYPLFNHGLAYHSQNNDFKILRIVCYNEWLSGEEKVLPPEAAVYTLSTDSWRRVVIPVGSLTRSIHHIQENPFIFLNGTLHCIAYTLKRCFILCFDVSDERFREIMLPNSFRGFSLSSHIFERLAVFKGSLAVVAFGKGLDEVSNICHICVMREYGVAESWTKKRVPINSVKNFYGCTDNGELLIETQDGRVVSFDPDSLNENRLGIRSPGWLRYTTDFMESLVLVDGVN
;
A
#
# COMPACT_ATOMS: atom_id res chain seq x y z
N MET A 1 22.78 13.60 18.59
CA MET A 1 21.74 14.20 19.47
C MET A 1 20.44 14.33 18.66
N THR A 2 19.62 13.30 18.69
CA THR A 2 18.30 13.33 18.05
C THR A 2 17.26 12.95 19.10
N SER A 3 16.88 13.97 19.91
CA SER A 3 15.82 13.80 20.88
C SER A 3 14.50 13.54 20.15
N PRO A 4 13.61 12.68 20.67
CA PRO A 4 12.27 12.44 20.09
C PRO A 4 11.51 13.74 19.83
N ILE A 5 11.68 14.74 20.68
CA ILE A 5 11.08 16.07 20.54
C ILE A 5 11.59 16.80 19.28
N PHE A 6 12.88 16.63 18.93
CA PHE A 6 13.46 17.25 17.75
C PHE A 6 12.93 16.57 16.46
N ILE A 7 12.82 15.26 16.46
CA ILE A 7 12.23 14.48 15.34
C ILE A 7 10.78 14.89 15.13
N THR A 8 9.97 14.95 16.19
CA THR A 8 8.56 15.38 16.11
C THR A 8 8.42 16.82 15.63
N LYS A 9 9.28 17.73 16.11
CA LYS A 9 9.30 19.12 15.64
C LYS A 9 9.69 19.21 14.17
N HIS A 10 10.67 18.40 13.72
CA HIS A 10 11.10 18.38 12.32
C HIS A 10 9.99 17.83 11.40
N LEU A 11 9.35 16.74 11.78
CA LEU A 11 8.18 16.19 11.05
C LEU A 11 7.04 17.21 10.95
N ASN A 12 6.75 17.93 12.04
CA ASN A 12 5.72 18.96 12.08
C ASN A 12 6.10 20.22 11.27
N LEU A 13 7.39 20.62 11.27
CA LEU A 13 7.90 21.73 10.46
C LEU A 13 7.86 21.39 8.97
N ASN A 14 8.11 20.13 8.60
CA ASN A 14 8.00 19.71 7.21
C ASN A 14 6.54 19.66 6.73
N LYS A 15 5.61 19.26 7.59
CA LYS A 15 4.16 19.40 7.32
C LYS A 15 3.72 20.86 7.19
N SER A 16 4.36 21.78 7.90
CA SER A 16 4.05 23.23 7.80
C SER A 16 4.79 23.96 6.69
N LYS A 17 5.85 23.37 6.13
CA LYS A 17 6.59 23.89 4.96
C LYS A 17 5.97 23.52 3.62
N SER A 18 4.88 22.74 3.59
CA SER A 18 4.06 22.64 2.38
C SER A 18 3.62 24.05 2.01
N LEU A 19 4.23 24.59 0.98
CA LEU A 19 3.98 25.92 0.45
C LEU A 19 2.47 26.11 0.24
N PRO A 20 1.88 27.23 0.69
CA PRO A 20 0.42 27.37 0.79
C PRO A 20 -0.33 27.44 -0.54
N ASN A 21 0.28 27.20 -1.68
CA ASN A 21 -0.35 27.46 -2.98
C ASN A 21 -0.12 26.43 -4.08
N HIS A 22 0.41 25.24 -3.81
CA HIS A 22 0.57 24.26 -4.89
C HIS A 22 0.14 22.87 -4.42
N ASN A 23 -0.77 22.26 -5.16
CA ASN A 23 -1.19 20.86 -5.15
C ASN A 23 -0.03 19.91 -5.57
N ASN A 24 1.14 20.08 -5.01
CA ASN A 24 2.36 19.42 -5.42
C ASN A 24 2.57 18.18 -4.56
N GLY A 25 2.09 17.05 -5.03
CA GLY A 25 2.48 15.75 -4.50
C GLY A 25 3.82 15.31 -5.09
N TYR A 26 4.36 14.27 -4.48
CA TYR A 26 5.61 13.65 -4.88
C TYR A 26 5.36 12.24 -5.39
N LEU A 27 6.11 11.83 -6.41
CA LEU A 27 6.11 10.47 -6.92
C LEU A 27 7.44 9.80 -6.60
N LEU A 28 7.35 8.57 -6.13
CA LEU A 28 8.47 7.68 -5.85
C LEU A 28 8.35 6.47 -6.76
N TYR A 29 9.39 6.15 -7.49
CA TYR A 29 9.41 4.98 -8.36
C TYR A 29 10.83 4.45 -8.56
N PRO A 30 11.00 3.15 -8.89
CA PRO A 30 12.31 2.61 -9.23
C PRO A 30 12.76 3.15 -10.59
N ILE A 31 14.03 3.46 -10.69
CA ILE A 31 14.68 3.75 -11.96
C ILE A 31 15.31 2.45 -12.45
N GLU A 32 15.24 2.19 -13.76
CA GLU A 32 15.91 1.05 -14.36
C GLU A 32 17.39 0.98 -13.96
N PRO A 33 17.87 -0.19 -13.55
CA PRO A 33 19.22 -0.33 -13.02
C PRO A 33 20.27 0.01 -14.09
N ILE A 34 21.11 0.96 -13.77
CA ILE A 34 22.39 1.14 -14.42
C ILE A 34 23.37 0.24 -13.67
N SER A 35 23.68 -0.96 -14.17
CA SER A 35 24.31 -2.05 -13.42
C SER A 35 23.39 -2.65 -12.33
N ASP A 36 23.76 -3.73 -11.66
CA ASP A 36 22.94 -4.48 -10.67
C ASP A 36 22.44 -3.67 -9.45
N ARG A 37 22.38 -2.35 -9.53
CA ARG A 37 21.98 -1.45 -8.44
C ARG A 37 20.61 -0.86 -8.71
N LEU A 38 19.70 -1.06 -7.78
CA LEU A 38 18.38 -0.45 -7.80
C LEU A 38 18.45 0.99 -7.28
N PHE A 39 17.81 1.91 -8.00
CA PHE A 39 17.65 3.29 -7.55
C PHE A 39 16.17 3.63 -7.48
N CYS A 40 15.80 4.54 -6.59
CA CYS A 40 14.51 5.18 -6.65
C CYS A 40 14.65 6.68 -6.85
N ALA A 41 13.77 7.26 -7.65
CA ALA A 41 13.66 8.70 -7.84
C ALA A 41 12.53 9.24 -6.98
N PHE A 42 12.77 10.42 -6.46
CA PHE A 42 11.80 11.27 -5.79
C PHE A 42 11.60 12.51 -6.65
N VAL A 43 10.42 12.67 -7.22
CA VAL A 43 10.12 13.74 -8.15
C VAL A 43 8.93 14.55 -7.68
N CYS A 44 8.97 15.87 -7.89
CA CYS A 44 7.85 16.76 -7.67
C CYS A 44 6.99 16.81 -8.94
N ASN A 45 5.67 16.71 -8.78
CA ASN A 45 4.70 16.90 -9.86
C ASN A 45 4.13 18.32 -9.78
N SER A 46 4.93 19.32 -10.19
CA SER A 46 4.49 20.71 -10.27
C SER A 46 4.14 21.04 -11.72
N ASP A 47 3.03 21.75 -11.92
CA ASP A 47 2.57 22.23 -13.23
C ASP A 47 2.57 21.14 -14.32
N ARG A 48 2.21 19.89 -13.92
CA ARG A 48 2.21 18.69 -14.78
C ARG A 48 3.59 18.30 -15.34
N THR A 49 4.66 18.84 -14.78
CA THR A 49 6.03 18.46 -15.09
C THR A 49 6.66 17.71 -13.93
N LEU A 50 7.41 16.65 -14.23
CA LEU A 50 8.18 15.95 -13.22
C LEU A 50 9.57 16.56 -13.11
N THR A 51 9.90 17.05 -11.93
CA THR A 51 11.25 17.52 -11.61
C THR A 51 11.86 16.58 -10.60
N GLU A 52 12.99 15.94 -10.96
CA GLU A 52 13.71 15.08 -10.03
C GLU A 52 14.31 15.92 -8.89
N ILE A 53 13.91 15.62 -7.66
CA ILE A 53 14.37 16.28 -6.45
C ILE A 53 15.54 15.52 -5.85
N SER A 54 15.46 14.20 -5.81
CA SER A 54 16.45 13.33 -5.20
C SER A 54 16.46 11.96 -5.85
N ARG A 55 17.61 11.32 -5.82
CA ARG A 55 17.82 9.94 -6.26
C ARG A 55 18.55 9.19 -5.18
N PHE A 56 18.03 8.04 -4.81
CA PHE A 56 18.61 7.20 -3.76
C PHE A 56 18.91 5.81 -4.31
N GLN A 57 20.08 5.28 -3.94
CA GLN A 57 20.38 3.88 -4.17
C GLN A 57 19.71 3.03 -3.09
N ILE A 58 18.91 2.06 -3.51
CA ILE A 58 18.34 1.06 -2.60
C ILE A 58 19.47 0.13 -2.17
N PRO A 59 19.78 0.01 -0.86
CA PRO A 59 20.95 -0.70 -0.39
C PRO A 59 20.81 -2.23 -0.39
N PHE A 60 19.66 -2.76 -0.82
CA PHE A 60 19.33 -4.18 -0.77
C PHE A 60 19.14 -4.74 -2.18
N PRO A 61 19.75 -5.89 -2.52
CA PRO A 61 19.46 -6.60 -3.76
C PRO A 61 18.18 -7.42 -3.62
N HIS A 62 17.50 -7.69 -4.75
CA HIS A 62 16.39 -8.65 -4.86
C HIS A 62 15.27 -8.49 -3.81
N VAL A 63 14.87 -7.25 -3.57
CA VAL A 63 13.79 -6.93 -2.63
C VAL A 63 12.58 -6.36 -3.35
N SER A 64 11.38 -6.64 -2.83
CA SER A 64 10.14 -5.96 -3.19
C SER A 64 9.87 -4.80 -2.23
N MET A 65 9.33 -3.70 -2.75
CA MET A 65 8.89 -2.57 -1.94
C MET A 65 7.46 -2.84 -1.47
N GLU A 66 7.30 -3.09 -0.18
CA GLU A 66 6.03 -3.43 0.44
C GLU A 66 5.23 -2.20 0.87
N ALA A 67 5.90 -1.22 1.46
CA ALA A 67 5.24 -0.04 1.99
C ALA A 67 6.19 1.17 2.10
N PHE A 68 5.59 2.36 2.10
CA PHE A 68 6.25 3.63 2.40
C PHE A 68 5.36 4.44 3.34
N CYS A 69 5.94 4.99 4.38
CA CYS A 69 5.22 5.83 5.34
C CYS A 69 6.19 6.83 6.01
N ASN A 70 5.86 8.13 5.97
CA ASN A 70 6.61 9.20 6.64
C ASN A 70 8.14 9.11 6.45
N GLY A 71 8.61 8.91 5.21
CA GLY A 71 10.02 8.85 4.87
C GLY A 71 10.72 7.52 5.14
N LEU A 72 10.01 6.52 5.69
CA LEU A 72 10.52 5.16 5.84
C LEU A 72 10.01 4.25 4.73
N PHE A 73 10.91 3.44 4.18
CA PHE A 73 10.58 2.34 3.29
C PHE A 73 10.60 1.02 4.05
N CYS A 74 9.67 0.15 3.70
CA CYS A 74 9.66 -1.25 4.09
C CYS A 74 9.88 -2.10 2.83
N PHE A 75 10.96 -2.86 2.81
CA PHE A 75 11.26 -3.82 1.76
C PHE A 75 11.19 -5.24 2.30
N PHE A 76 10.89 -6.18 1.44
CA PHE A 76 10.86 -7.61 1.77
C PHE A 76 11.67 -8.41 0.76
N SER A 77 12.48 -9.33 1.28
CA SER A 77 13.19 -10.34 0.51
C SER A 77 12.50 -11.69 0.69
N SER A 78 11.95 -12.23 -0.39
CA SER A 78 11.32 -13.56 -0.38
C SER A 78 12.33 -14.70 -0.32
N ALA A 79 13.59 -14.44 -0.65
CA ALA A 79 14.64 -15.46 -0.65
C ALA A 79 14.99 -15.96 0.76
N ASP A 80 14.98 -15.05 1.73
CA ASP A 80 15.36 -15.32 3.12
C ASP A 80 14.28 -14.90 4.14
N ASN A 81 13.10 -14.45 3.68
CA ASN A 81 12.00 -13.94 4.49
C ASN A 81 12.40 -12.77 5.40
N THR A 82 13.27 -11.90 4.91
CA THR A 82 13.79 -10.78 5.68
C THR A 82 13.06 -9.50 5.32
N ILE A 83 12.72 -8.70 6.33
CA ILE A 83 12.17 -7.36 6.18
C ILE A 83 13.29 -6.35 6.43
N TYR A 84 13.36 -5.34 5.58
CA TYR A 84 14.27 -4.22 5.73
C TYR A 84 13.49 -2.93 5.89
N LEU A 85 13.77 -2.19 6.96
CA LEU A 85 13.41 -0.78 7.08
C LEU A 85 14.57 0.07 6.57
N TRP A 86 14.26 1.09 5.79
CA TRP A 86 15.26 2.00 5.25
C TRP A 86 14.79 3.45 5.30
N ASN A 87 15.66 4.30 5.83
CA ASN A 87 15.51 5.75 5.80
C ASN A 87 16.57 6.36 4.89
N PRO A 88 16.24 6.74 3.65
CA PRO A 88 17.20 7.30 2.70
C PRO A 88 17.73 8.67 3.12
N SER A 89 16.97 9.47 3.89
CA SER A 89 17.37 10.81 4.29
C SER A 89 18.58 10.82 5.21
N ILE A 90 18.72 9.78 6.02
CA ILE A 90 19.89 9.60 6.93
C ILE A 90 20.77 8.41 6.51
N GLN A 91 20.42 7.76 5.39
CA GLN A 91 21.13 6.59 4.84
C GLN A 91 21.26 5.44 5.85
N LYS A 92 20.25 5.23 6.68
CA LYS A 92 20.19 4.18 7.68
C LYS A 92 19.21 3.10 7.30
N SER A 93 19.60 1.87 7.56
CA SER A 93 18.75 0.71 7.35
C SER A 93 18.79 -0.23 8.54
N LYS A 94 17.72 -0.96 8.73
CA LYS A 94 17.60 -1.99 9.76
C LYS A 94 17.05 -3.26 9.14
N MET A 95 17.73 -4.36 9.37
CA MET A 95 17.26 -5.69 9.05
C MET A 95 16.43 -6.23 10.23
N LEU A 96 15.21 -6.65 9.96
CA LEU A 96 14.33 -7.21 10.96
C LEU A 96 14.32 -8.73 10.85
N ALA A 97 14.83 -9.38 11.91
CA ALA A 97 14.68 -10.82 12.02
C ALA A 97 13.20 -11.16 12.14
N THR A 98 12.68 -11.93 11.20
CA THR A 98 11.27 -12.38 11.25
C THR A 98 11.19 -13.69 12.04
N THR A 99 10.15 -13.82 12.87
CA THR A 99 9.82 -15.12 13.48
C THR A 99 9.32 -16.06 12.40
N ALA A 100 9.79 -17.32 12.40
CA ALA A 100 9.29 -18.31 11.48
C ALA A 100 7.76 -18.48 11.63
N PRO A 101 7.01 -18.67 10.52
CA PRO A 101 5.60 -19.00 10.59
C PRO A 101 5.37 -20.30 11.35
N THR A 102 4.24 -20.38 12.07
CA THR A 102 3.88 -21.60 12.83
C THR A 102 3.60 -22.78 11.90
N PHE A 103 2.91 -22.52 10.80
CA PHE A 103 2.58 -23.54 9.80
C PHE A 103 3.65 -23.56 8.70
N LYS A 104 4.15 -24.76 8.44
CA LYS A 104 5.11 -25.02 7.35
C LYS A 104 4.33 -25.47 6.12
N THR A 105 3.74 -24.54 5.40
CA THR A 105 3.21 -24.81 4.06
C THR A 105 4.28 -24.62 3.00
N ARG A 106 4.10 -25.23 1.84
CA ARG A 106 5.07 -25.13 0.75
C ARG A 106 5.22 -23.71 0.21
N TYR A 107 4.14 -22.92 0.26
CA TYR A 107 4.08 -21.56 -0.29
C TYR A 107 3.29 -20.61 0.63
N PRO A 108 3.88 -20.15 1.74
CA PRO A 108 3.24 -19.13 2.56
C PRO A 108 3.22 -17.80 1.81
N LEU A 109 2.09 -17.07 1.87
CA LEU A 109 1.93 -15.76 1.28
C LEU A 109 2.14 -14.70 2.36
N PHE A 110 3.20 -13.92 2.23
CA PHE A 110 3.54 -12.85 3.17
C PHE A 110 2.97 -11.53 2.68
N ASN A 111 2.36 -10.77 3.59
CA ASN A 111 1.81 -9.45 3.32
C ASN A 111 2.26 -8.50 4.43
N HIS A 112 2.80 -7.33 4.06
CA HIS A 112 3.38 -6.38 4.99
C HIS A 112 2.76 -5.00 4.83
N GLY A 113 2.41 -4.37 5.96
CA GLY A 113 1.94 -2.99 6.01
C GLY A 113 2.79 -2.17 7.00
N LEU A 114 3.20 -0.97 6.60
CA LEU A 114 3.92 -0.03 7.46
C LEU A 114 2.99 1.11 7.84
N ALA A 115 2.96 1.44 9.11
CA ALA A 115 2.13 2.51 9.65
C ALA A 115 2.88 3.36 10.68
N TYR A 116 2.48 4.62 10.78
CA TYR A 116 2.96 5.54 11.80
C TYR A 116 1.90 5.71 12.91
N HIS A 117 2.29 5.41 14.14
CA HIS A 117 1.48 5.58 15.34
C HIS A 117 1.71 6.97 15.93
N SER A 118 0.84 7.92 15.62
CA SER A 118 1.04 9.33 15.92
C SER A 118 1.05 9.65 17.42
N GLN A 119 0.30 8.90 18.24
CA GLN A 119 0.23 9.12 19.69
C GLN A 119 1.56 8.79 20.38
N ASN A 120 2.23 7.75 19.94
CA ASN A 120 3.50 7.30 20.52
C ASN A 120 4.72 7.74 19.71
N ASN A 121 4.51 8.45 18.59
CA ASN A 121 5.57 8.84 17.66
C ASN A 121 6.45 7.64 17.24
N ASP A 122 5.81 6.55 16.84
CA ASP A 122 6.45 5.28 16.60
C ASP A 122 6.00 4.66 15.27
N PHE A 123 6.75 3.70 14.75
CA PHE A 123 6.40 2.96 13.56
C PHE A 123 6.07 1.51 13.89
N LYS A 124 5.05 1.00 13.22
CA LYS A 124 4.64 -0.39 13.34
C LYS A 124 4.60 -1.06 11.97
N ILE A 125 5.05 -2.30 11.90
CA ILE A 125 4.89 -3.16 10.73
C ILE A 125 3.92 -4.26 11.09
N LEU A 126 2.81 -4.32 10.35
CA LEU A 126 1.91 -5.47 10.38
C LEU A 126 2.39 -6.50 9.37
N ARG A 127 2.57 -7.74 9.80
CA ARG A 127 2.79 -8.89 8.93
C ARG A 127 1.59 -9.83 9.05
N ILE A 128 1.00 -10.21 7.92
CA ILE A 128 -0.02 -11.24 7.82
C ILE A 128 0.52 -12.35 6.91
N VAL A 129 0.44 -13.60 7.36
CA VAL A 129 0.82 -14.77 6.60
C VAL A 129 -0.41 -15.61 6.31
N CYS A 130 -0.72 -15.82 5.04
CA CYS A 130 -1.78 -16.68 4.58
C CYS A 130 -1.20 -18.02 4.10
N TYR A 131 -1.93 -19.10 4.32
CA TYR A 131 -1.48 -20.45 4.03
C TYR A 131 -2.48 -21.16 3.13
N ASN A 132 -2.01 -21.56 1.95
CA ASN A 132 -2.79 -22.33 0.99
C ASN A 132 -2.09 -23.67 0.75
N GLU A 133 -2.81 -24.76 0.93
CA GLU A 133 -2.34 -26.10 0.59
C GLU A 133 -3.32 -26.76 -0.38
N TRP A 134 -2.79 -27.28 -1.46
CA TRP A 134 -3.50 -28.18 -2.37
C TRP A 134 -3.17 -29.61 -1.96
N LEU A 135 -4.07 -30.26 -1.23
CA LEU A 135 -3.94 -31.65 -0.84
C LEU A 135 -4.99 -32.49 -1.57
N SER A 136 -4.53 -33.41 -2.42
CA SER A 136 -5.38 -34.41 -3.08
C SER A 136 -6.55 -33.85 -3.92
N GLY A 137 -6.35 -32.65 -4.52
CA GLY A 137 -7.38 -32.02 -5.34
C GLY A 137 -8.33 -31.10 -4.58
N GLU A 138 -8.19 -30.99 -3.26
CA GLU A 138 -8.94 -30.04 -2.44
C GLU A 138 -8.04 -28.95 -1.88
N GLU A 139 -8.51 -27.70 -1.96
CA GLU A 139 -7.84 -26.56 -1.35
C GLU A 139 -8.11 -26.52 0.15
N LYS A 140 -7.06 -26.76 0.94
CA LYS A 140 -7.12 -26.64 2.39
C LYS A 140 -6.61 -25.26 2.82
N VAL A 141 -7.51 -24.42 3.32
CA VAL A 141 -7.18 -23.11 3.87
C VAL A 141 -6.90 -23.26 5.37
N LEU A 142 -5.69 -22.88 5.79
CA LEU A 142 -5.32 -22.79 7.19
C LEU A 142 -5.58 -21.39 7.73
N PRO A 143 -5.80 -21.22 9.05
CA PRO A 143 -5.96 -19.90 9.64
C PRO A 143 -4.75 -19.01 9.39
N PRO A 144 -4.95 -17.75 8.98
CA PRO A 144 -3.83 -16.81 8.78
C PRO A 144 -3.20 -16.44 10.13
N GLU A 145 -1.92 -16.14 10.10
CA GLU A 145 -1.19 -15.62 11.26
C GLU A 145 -0.90 -14.13 11.08
N ALA A 146 -0.95 -13.38 12.19
CA ALA A 146 -0.57 -11.97 12.19
C ALA A 146 0.43 -11.66 13.31
N ALA A 147 1.35 -10.74 13.02
CA ALA A 147 2.30 -10.22 13.97
C ALA A 147 2.55 -8.72 13.71
N VAL A 148 2.81 -7.98 14.77
CA VAL A 148 3.17 -6.58 14.74
C VAL A 148 4.59 -6.40 15.26
N TYR A 149 5.41 -5.73 14.48
CA TYR A 149 6.70 -5.21 14.91
C TYR A 149 6.53 -3.77 15.36
N THR A 150 7.16 -3.39 16.46
CA THR A 150 7.19 -2.04 16.97
C THR A 150 8.63 -1.55 16.96
N LEU A 151 8.90 -0.42 16.28
CA LEU A 151 10.26 0.07 16.06
C LEU A 151 10.95 0.47 17.38
N SER A 152 10.24 1.17 18.28
CA SER A 152 10.80 1.62 19.57
C SER A 152 11.18 0.49 20.51
N THR A 153 10.49 -0.66 20.43
CA THR A 153 10.77 -1.81 21.31
C THR A 153 11.62 -2.87 20.62
N ASP A 154 11.91 -2.69 19.33
CA ASP A 154 12.66 -3.63 18.48
C ASP A 154 12.17 -5.08 18.62
N SER A 155 10.88 -5.27 18.63
CA SER A 155 10.31 -6.59 18.92
C SER A 155 9.05 -6.89 18.13
N TRP A 156 8.89 -8.18 17.80
CA TRP A 156 7.68 -8.73 17.21
C TRP A 156 6.73 -9.24 18.28
N ARG A 157 5.45 -8.97 18.11
CA ARG A 157 4.38 -9.49 18.93
C ARG A 157 3.29 -10.11 18.06
N ARG A 158 2.82 -11.31 18.42
CA ARG A 158 1.66 -11.92 17.74
C ARG A 158 0.40 -11.15 18.08
N VAL A 159 -0.43 -10.94 17.08
CA VAL A 159 -1.77 -10.36 17.22
C VAL A 159 -2.80 -11.34 16.69
N VAL A 160 -3.95 -11.40 17.35
CA VAL A 160 -4.99 -12.34 16.98
C VAL A 160 -5.90 -11.72 15.94
N ILE A 161 -6.02 -12.39 14.80
CA ILE A 161 -7.11 -12.11 13.86
C ILE A 161 -8.36 -12.74 14.49
N PRO A 162 -9.41 -11.95 14.84
CA PRO A 162 -10.57 -12.48 15.53
C PRO A 162 -11.22 -13.59 14.74
N VAL A 163 -11.60 -14.64 15.44
CA VAL A 163 -12.24 -15.79 14.84
C VAL A 163 -13.73 -15.49 14.63
N GLY A 164 -14.03 -14.63 13.67
CA GLY A 164 -15.36 -14.50 13.08
C GLY A 164 -15.60 -15.60 12.05
N SER A 165 -16.81 -15.74 11.58
CA SER A 165 -17.14 -16.72 10.52
C SER A 165 -16.35 -16.47 9.21
N LEU A 166 -15.79 -15.28 9.04
CA LEU A 166 -15.09 -14.83 7.84
C LEU A 166 -13.57 -14.96 7.90
N THR A 167 -12.98 -14.53 9.00
CA THR A 167 -11.53 -14.41 9.15
C THR A 167 -10.79 -15.74 9.26
N ARG A 168 -11.48 -16.83 9.64
CA ARG A 168 -10.90 -18.18 9.66
C ARG A 168 -10.50 -18.72 8.30
N SER A 169 -11.09 -18.21 7.25
CA SER A 169 -10.93 -18.74 5.89
C SER A 169 -10.25 -17.76 4.93
N ILE A 170 -9.53 -16.76 5.46
CA ILE A 170 -8.71 -15.87 4.60
C ILE A 170 -7.59 -16.74 4.01
N HIS A 171 -7.66 -16.98 2.70
CA HIS A 171 -6.66 -17.72 1.98
C HIS A 171 -5.70 -16.81 1.22
N HIS A 172 -6.12 -15.58 0.92
CA HIS A 172 -5.33 -14.64 0.14
C HIS A 172 -5.62 -13.20 0.59
N ILE A 173 -4.58 -12.39 0.63
CA ILE A 173 -4.66 -10.94 0.71
C ILE A 173 -4.13 -10.40 -0.61
N GLN A 174 -4.82 -9.41 -1.14
CA GLN A 174 -4.44 -8.83 -2.41
C GLN A 174 -2.99 -8.34 -2.40
N GLU A 175 -2.23 -8.71 -3.42
CA GLU A 175 -0.83 -8.29 -3.63
C GLU A 175 -0.76 -6.79 -3.96
N ASN A 176 -1.06 -5.97 -2.98
CA ASN A 176 -0.87 -4.52 -3.05
C ASN A 176 -0.51 -4.02 -1.67
N PRO A 177 0.22 -2.91 -1.59
CA PRO A 177 0.53 -2.37 -0.30
C PRO A 177 -0.75 -2.04 0.46
N PHE A 178 -0.71 -2.26 1.74
CA PHE A 178 -1.74 -1.80 2.64
C PHE A 178 -1.94 -0.30 2.49
N ILE A 179 -3.18 0.15 2.47
CA ILE A 179 -3.53 1.56 2.51
C ILE A 179 -3.58 1.99 3.97
N PHE A 180 -2.74 2.96 4.34
CA PHE A 180 -2.78 3.58 5.66
C PHE A 180 -3.66 4.83 5.60
N LEU A 181 -4.76 4.82 6.35
CA LEU A 181 -5.73 5.92 6.42
C LEU A 181 -6.34 5.96 7.83
N ASN A 182 -6.47 7.14 8.42
CA ASN A 182 -7.11 7.36 9.72
C ASN A 182 -6.57 6.45 10.84
N GLY A 183 -5.24 6.26 10.91
CA GLY A 183 -4.61 5.41 11.92
C GLY A 183 -4.80 3.91 11.72
N THR A 184 -5.32 3.49 10.57
CA THR A 184 -5.68 2.11 10.28
C THR A 184 -5.04 1.64 8.97
N LEU A 185 -4.52 0.42 8.95
CA LEU A 185 -4.07 -0.27 7.73
C LEU A 185 -5.23 -1.06 7.13
N HIS A 186 -5.41 -0.94 5.81
CA HIS A 186 -6.49 -1.58 5.06
C HIS A 186 -5.94 -2.44 3.94
N CYS A 187 -6.51 -3.63 3.74
CA CYS A 187 -6.23 -4.49 2.59
C CYS A 187 -7.50 -5.24 2.17
N ILE A 188 -7.56 -5.70 0.92
CA ILE A 188 -8.62 -6.60 0.47
C ILE A 188 -8.21 -8.02 0.83
N ALA A 189 -9.03 -8.69 1.62
CA ALA A 189 -8.89 -10.09 2.00
C ALA A 189 -9.92 -10.96 1.29
N TYR A 190 -9.49 -12.12 0.82
CA TYR A 190 -10.31 -13.08 0.09
C TYR A 190 -10.52 -14.34 0.92
N THR A 191 -11.74 -14.81 0.92
CA THR A 191 -12.14 -16.13 1.39
C THR A 191 -12.67 -16.93 0.20
N LEU A 192 -12.85 -18.22 0.34
CA LEU A 192 -13.45 -19.06 -0.72
C LEU A 192 -14.85 -18.58 -1.17
N LYS A 193 -15.55 -17.81 -0.34
CA LYS A 193 -16.93 -17.38 -0.60
C LYS A 193 -17.09 -15.92 -0.94
N ARG A 194 -16.19 -15.06 -0.47
CA ARG A 194 -16.32 -13.59 -0.59
C ARG A 194 -15.00 -12.87 -0.33
N CYS A 195 -14.96 -11.59 -0.71
CA CYS A 195 -13.91 -10.66 -0.34
C CYS A 195 -14.48 -9.52 0.53
N PHE A 196 -13.61 -8.93 1.33
CA PHE A 196 -13.94 -7.81 2.22
C PHE A 196 -12.66 -7.01 2.51
N ILE A 197 -12.80 -5.83 3.09
CA ILE A 197 -11.67 -5.03 3.53
C ILE A 197 -11.33 -5.44 4.97
N LEU A 198 -10.12 -5.97 5.15
CA LEU A 198 -9.56 -6.23 6.47
C LEU A 198 -8.86 -4.97 6.93
N CYS A 199 -9.25 -4.47 8.10
CA CYS A 199 -8.74 -3.27 8.72
C CYS A 199 -7.96 -3.64 9.98
N PHE A 200 -6.79 -3.01 10.17
CA PHE A 200 -6.00 -3.15 11.39
C PHE A 200 -5.76 -1.77 12.00
N ASP A 201 -6.38 -1.49 13.12
CA ASP A 201 -6.17 -0.27 13.89
C ASP A 201 -4.79 -0.31 14.57
N VAL A 202 -3.97 0.71 14.32
CA VAL A 202 -2.57 0.75 14.77
C VAL A 202 -2.46 1.09 16.26
N SER A 203 -3.48 1.74 16.83
CA SER A 203 -3.48 2.19 18.23
C SER A 203 -3.95 1.08 19.19
N ASP A 204 -5.10 0.48 18.91
CA ASP A 204 -5.64 -0.61 19.74
C ASP A 204 -5.20 -2.01 19.28
N GLU A 205 -4.54 -2.10 18.11
CA GLU A 205 -4.02 -3.32 17.48
C GLU A 205 -5.10 -4.38 17.28
N ARG A 206 -6.28 -3.94 16.88
CA ARG A 206 -7.43 -4.79 16.61
C ARG A 206 -7.78 -4.83 15.14
N PHE A 207 -8.19 -6.01 14.72
CA PHE A 207 -8.74 -6.20 13.39
C PHE A 207 -10.24 -5.92 13.35
N ARG A 208 -10.69 -5.32 12.25
CA ARG A 208 -12.10 -5.07 11.93
C ARG A 208 -12.34 -5.41 10.46
N GLU A 209 -13.60 -5.62 10.10
CA GLU A 209 -14.01 -5.89 8.73
C GLU A 209 -14.89 -4.77 8.22
N ILE A 210 -14.66 -4.32 6.99
CA ILE A 210 -15.55 -3.43 6.25
C ILE A 210 -16.02 -4.18 5.02
N MET A 211 -17.32 -4.24 4.81
CA MET A 211 -17.89 -4.89 3.65
C MET A 211 -17.66 -4.07 2.40
N LEU A 212 -17.23 -4.75 1.33
CA LEU A 212 -17.14 -4.13 0.01
C LEU A 212 -18.52 -3.71 -0.52
N PRO A 213 -18.58 -2.70 -1.40
CA PRO A 213 -19.83 -2.31 -2.05
C PRO A 213 -20.53 -3.52 -2.69
N ASN A 214 -21.87 -3.55 -2.65
CA ASN A 214 -22.66 -4.65 -3.22
C ASN A 214 -22.35 -4.92 -4.71
N SER A 215 -21.94 -3.89 -5.44
CA SER A 215 -21.54 -4.01 -6.84
C SER A 215 -20.29 -4.87 -7.06
N PHE A 216 -19.52 -5.17 -6.01
CA PHE A 216 -18.35 -6.05 -6.06
C PHE A 216 -18.63 -7.47 -5.55
N ARG A 217 -19.81 -7.74 -4.99
CA ARG A 217 -20.16 -9.09 -4.49
C ARG A 217 -20.36 -10.13 -5.60
N GLY A 218 -20.56 -9.69 -6.83
CA GLY A 218 -20.73 -10.57 -8.01
C GLY A 218 -19.51 -10.72 -8.88
N PHE A 219 -18.41 -10.04 -8.59
CA PHE A 219 -17.16 -10.21 -9.31
C PHE A 219 -16.46 -11.50 -8.83
N SER A 220 -16.88 -12.60 -9.43
CA SER A 220 -16.24 -13.91 -9.29
C SER A 220 -14.83 -13.84 -9.91
N LEU A 221 -13.94 -14.70 -9.45
CA LEU A 221 -12.58 -14.95 -9.98
C LEU A 221 -12.47 -15.15 -11.51
N SER A 222 -13.60 -15.17 -12.22
CA SER A 222 -13.71 -15.33 -13.68
C SER A 222 -13.86 -14.04 -14.46
N SER A 223 -14.03 -12.87 -13.82
CA SER A 223 -14.15 -11.59 -14.53
C SER A 223 -12.76 -10.97 -14.70
N HIS A 224 -12.48 -10.46 -15.91
CA HIS A 224 -11.25 -9.71 -16.25
C HIS A 224 -11.19 -8.32 -15.56
N ILE A 225 -11.73 -8.22 -14.36
CA ILE A 225 -11.78 -7.00 -13.55
C ILE A 225 -10.79 -7.17 -12.40
N PHE A 226 -9.89 -6.20 -12.24
CA PHE A 226 -9.05 -6.12 -11.06
C PHE A 226 -9.47 -4.93 -10.20
N GLU A 227 -9.64 -5.17 -8.92
CA GLU A 227 -9.96 -4.16 -7.92
C GLU A 227 -8.74 -3.79 -7.09
N ARG A 228 -8.71 -2.56 -6.62
CA ARG A 228 -7.65 -2.00 -5.78
C ARG A 228 -8.22 -1.06 -4.73
N LEU A 229 -7.65 -1.10 -3.52
CA LEU A 229 -7.89 -0.05 -2.54
C LEU A 229 -7.06 1.19 -2.87
N ALA A 230 -7.63 2.36 -2.58
CA ALA A 230 -6.96 3.64 -2.71
C ALA A 230 -7.50 4.64 -1.67
N VAL A 231 -6.78 5.73 -1.47
CA VAL A 231 -7.31 6.96 -0.87
C VAL A 231 -7.70 7.86 -2.03
N PHE A 232 -8.99 8.19 -2.12
CA PHE A 232 -9.52 9.07 -3.17
C PHE A 232 -10.09 10.32 -2.53
N LYS A 233 -9.45 11.47 -2.75
CA LYS A 233 -9.83 12.76 -2.15
C LYS A 233 -10.03 12.63 -0.62
N GLY A 234 -9.06 11.98 0.06
CA GLY A 234 -9.06 11.79 1.52
C GLY A 234 -10.00 10.71 2.06
N SER A 235 -10.74 10.01 1.21
CA SER A 235 -11.66 8.94 1.61
C SER A 235 -11.19 7.57 1.15
N LEU A 236 -11.53 6.52 1.90
CA LEU A 236 -11.28 5.14 1.47
C LEU A 236 -12.10 4.84 0.22
N ALA A 237 -11.44 4.30 -0.79
CA ALA A 237 -12.06 3.96 -2.06
C ALA A 237 -11.65 2.59 -2.56
N VAL A 238 -12.54 1.97 -3.34
CA VAL A 238 -12.25 0.80 -4.17
C VAL A 238 -12.34 1.22 -5.62
N VAL A 239 -11.25 1.04 -6.35
CA VAL A 239 -11.16 1.33 -7.78
C VAL A 239 -11.05 0.01 -8.52
N ALA A 240 -11.95 -0.24 -9.47
CA ALA A 240 -11.95 -1.46 -10.26
C ALA A 240 -11.94 -1.16 -11.75
N PHE A 241 -11.14 -1.91 -12.48
CA PHE A 241 -10.94 -1.77 -13.93
C PHE A 241 -11.32 -3.05 -14.64
N GLY A 242 -12.01 -2.93 -15.74
CA GLY A 242 -12.36 -4.08 -16.58
C GLY A 242 -13.59 -3.85 -17.42
N LYS A 243 -14.02 -4.92 -18.09
CA LYS A 243 -15.27 -4.94 -18.85
C LYS A 243 -16.37 -5.49 -17.95
N GLY A 244 -17.50 -4.79 -17.86
CA GLY A 244 -18.72 -5.36 -17.28
C GLY A 244 -19.23 -6.53 -18.13
N LEU A 245 -20.06 -7.39 -17.54
CA LEU A 245 -20.62 -8.56 -18.24
C LEU A 245 -21.40 -8.18 -19.52
N ASP A 246 -21.94 -6.95 -19.56
CA ASP A 246 -22.76 -6.43 -20.66
C ASP A 246 -22.06 -5.30 -21.44
N GLU A 247 -20.76 -5.07 -21.24
CA GLU A 247 -20.09 -3.86 -21.74
C GLU A 247 -19.03 -4.18 -22.80
N VAL A 248 -19.12 -3.46 -23.90
CA VAL A 248 -18.17 -3.57 -25.02
C VAL A 248 -16.88 -2.79 -24.72
N SER A 249 -16.94 -1.78 -23.85
CA SER A 249 -15.84 -0.87 -23.52
C SER A 249 -15.27 -1.10 -22.11
N ASN A 250 -14.00 -0.75 -21.90
CA ASN A 250 -13.39 -0.76 -20.58
C ASN A 250 -13.95 0.38 -19.73
N ILE A 251 -14.26 0.07 -18.47
CA ILE A 251 -14.80 1.01 -17.50
C ILE A 251 -13.98 0.95 -16.22
N CYS A 252 -13.76 2.12 -15.65
CA CYS A 252 -13.28 2.28 -14.29
C CYS A 252 -14.48 2.54 -13.36
N HIS A 253 -14.62 1.71 -12.35
CA HIS A 253 -15.57 1.90 -11.27
C HIS A 253 -14.84 2.46 -10.07
N ILE A 254 -15.21 3.66 -9.62
CA ILE A 254 -14.68 4.30 -8.41
C ILE A 254 -15.78 4.28 -7.37
N CYS A 255 -15.62 3.46 -6.34
CA CYS A 255 -16.53 3.41 -5.19
C CYS A 255 -15.86 4.07 -4.00
N VAL A 256 -16.45 5.17 -3.51
CA VAL A 256 -15.93 5.98 -2.41
C VAL A 256 -16.80 5.81 -1.19
N MET A 257 -16.18 5.55 -0.05
CA MET A 257 -16.86 5.48 1.24
C MET A 257 -17.08 6.89 1.79
N ARG A 258 -18.31 7.34 1.88
CA ARG A 258 -18.66 8.70 2.34
C ARG A 258 -18.51 8.86 3.85
N GLU A 259 -18.87 7.83 4.59
CA GLU A 259 -18.74 7.76 6.03
C GLU A 259 -17.87 6.55 6.39
N TYR A 260 -16.71 6.83 6.97
CA TYR A 260 -15.71 5.80 7.24
C TYR A 260 -16.24 4.68 8.15
N GLY A 261 -16.09 3.46 7.71
CA GLY A 261 -16.55 2.25 8.41
C GLY A 261 -18.01 1.88 8.18
N VAL A 262 -18.80 2.73 7.51
CA VAL A 262 -20.24 2.49 7.21
C VAL A 262 -20.39 1.93 5.81
N ALA A 263 -20.69 0.64 5.71
CA ALA A 263 -20.77 -0.07 4.42
C ALA A 263 -21.88 0.46 3.49
N GLU A 264 -22.93 1.01 4.04
CA GLU A 264 -24.06 1.60 3.31
C GLU A 264 -23.71 2.96 2.69
N SER A 265 -22.62 3.58 3.13
CA SER A 265 -22.20 4.91 2.67
C SER A 265 -21.44 4.88 1.33
N TRP A 266 -21.18 3.71 0.75
CA TRP A 266 -20.50 3.60 -0.52
C TRP A 266 -21.27 4.29 -1.66
N THR A 267 -20.60 5.17 -2.37
CA THR A 267 -21.10 5.80 -3.60
C THR A 267 -20.27 5.36 -4.78
N LYS A 268 -20.92 5.14 -5.93
CA LYS A 268 -20.26 4.62 -7.14
C LYS A 268 -20.26 5.65 -8.26
N LYS A 269 -19.10 5.85 -8.86
CA LYS A 269 -18.89 6.58 -10.11
C LYS A 269 -18.40 5.61 -11.18
N ARG A 270 -18.91 5.74 -12.41
CA ARG A 270 -18.45 5.01 -13.59
C ARG A 270 -17.73 5.98 -14.51
N VAL A 271 -16.56 5.60 -14.99
CA VAL A 271 -15.72 6.44 -15.82
C VAL A 271 -15.22 5.63 -17.02
N PRO A 272 -15.46 6.07 -18.26
CA PRO A 272 -14.87 5.44 -19.43
C PRO A 272 -13.36 5.60 -19.37
N ILE A 273 -12.62 4.53 -19.64
CA ILE A 273 -11.16 4.53 -19.58
C ILE A 273 -10.62 3.54 -20.61
N ASN A 274 -9.43 3.83 -21.12
CA ASN A 274 -8.70 2.87 -21.93
C ASN A 274 -8.24 1.68 -21.08
N SER A 275 -7.81 0.60 -21.72
CA SER A 275 -7.31 -0.58 -21.01
C SER A 275 -6.14 -0.22 -20.10
N VAL A 276 -6.29 -0.52 -18.82
CA VAL A 276 -5.30 -0.27 -17.77
C VAL A 276 -4.53 -1.56 -17.50
N LYS A 277 -3.20 -1.45 -17.46
CA LYS A 277 -2.31 -2.56 -17.12
C LYS A 277 -2.07 -2.63 -15.61
N ASN A 278 -1.74 -1.48 -14.99
CA ASN A 278 -1.56 -1.36 -13.55
C ASN A 278 -2.19 -0.08 -13.00
N PHE A 279 -2.55 -0.12 -11.72
CA PHE A 279 -3.03 1.03 -10.96
C PHE A 279 -2.12 1.23 -9.74
N TYR A 280 -1.61 2.44 -9.58
CA TYR A 280 -0.64 2.78 -8.55
C TYR A 280 -1.21 3.62 -7.41
N GLY A 281 -2.47 4.03 -7.50
CA GLY A 281 -3.14 4.84 -6.49
C GLY A 281 -3.71 6.13 -7.06
N CYS A 282 -4.03 7.06 -6.18
CA CYS A 282 -4.59 8.36 -6.54
C CYS A 282 -3.72 9.49 -5.99
N THR A 283 -3.73 10.64 -6.68
CA THR A 283 -3.25 11.90 -6.12
C THR A 283 -4.29 12.48 -5.14
N ASP A 284 -3.92 13.46 -4.35
CA ASP A 284 -4.85 14.14 -3.42
C ASP A 284 -6.02 14.81 -4.15
N ASN A 285 -5.80 15.26 -5.38
CA ASN A 285 -6.85 15.83 -6.23
C ASN A 285 -7.80 14.76 -6.80
N GLY A 286 -7.49 13.47 -6.60
CA GLY A 286 -8.28 12.35 -7.10
C GLY A 286 -7.96 11.95 -8.54
N GLU A 287 -6.82 12.36 -9.09
CA GLU A 287 -6.34 11.81 -10.36
C GLU A 287 -5.86 10.38 -10.14
N LEU A 288 -6.17 9.48 -11.07
CA LEU A 288 -5.74 8.10 -11.03
C LEU A 288 -4.35 7.95 -11.65
N LEU A 289 -3.42 7.36 -10.92
CA LEU A 289 -2.08 7.01 -11.42
C LEU A 289 -2.14 5.60 -12.02
N ILE A 290 -2.12 5.50 -13.34
CA ILE A 290 -2.31 4.25 -14.07
C ILE A 290 -1.18 4.00 -15.06
N GLU A 291 -0.91 2.72 -15.31
CA GLU A 291 -0.07 2.26 -16.40
C GLU A 291 -0.95 1.76 -17.54
N THR A 292 -0.72 2.28 -18.71
CA THR A 292 -1.38 1.87 -19.93
C THR A 292 -0.78 0.57 -20.50
N GLN A 293 -1.44 -0.09 -21.43
CA GLN A 293 -0.95 -1.37 -21.99
C GLN A 293 0.39 -1.27 -22.70
N ASP A 294 0.76 -0.09 -23.20
CA ASP A 294 2.06 0.18 -23.81
C ASP A 294 3.15 0.61 -22.78
N GLY A 295 2.87 0.45 -21.48
CA GLY A 295 3.82 0.64 -20.39
C GLY A 295 4.07 2.10 -19.99
N ARG A 296 3.27 3.05 -20.45
CA ARG A 296 3.37 4.46 -20.04
C ARG A 296 2.58 4.72 -18.78
N VAL A 297 3.12 5.51 -17.87
CA VAL A 297 2.39 6.00 -16.69
C VAL A 297 1.73 7.32 -17.02
N VAL A 298 0.45 7.41 -16.68
CA VAL A 298 -0.35 8.60 -16.86
C VAL A 298 -1.08 8.97 -15.58
N SER A 299 -1.32 10.26 -15.37
CA SER A 299 -2.28 10.78 -14.41
C SER A 299 -3.58 11.05 -15.16
N PHE A 300 -4.65 10.39 -14.75
CA PHE A 300 -5.97 10.46 -15.39
C PHE A 300 -6.98 11.10 -14.44
N ASP A 301 -7.57 12.20 -14.85
CA ASP A 301 -8.63 12.87 -14.08
C ASP A 301 -10.01 12.28 -14.42
N PRO A 302 -10.66 11.59 -13.47
CA PRO A 302 -11.96 10.98 -13.70
C PRO A 302 -13.14 11.97 -13.81
N ASP A 303 -12.93 13.26 -13.54
CA ASP A 303 -13.94 14.30 -13.65
C ASP A 303 -13.93 14.94 -15.02
N SER A 304 -12.75 15.34 -15.52
CA SER A 304 -12.59 15.97 -16.83
C SER A 304 -12.27 14.98 -17.95
N LEU A 305 -11.94 13.72 -17.64
CA LEU A 305 -11.46 12.67 -18.55
C LEU A 305 -10.11 13.03 -19.23
N ASN A 306 -9.38 13.98 -18.69
CA ASN A 306 -8.07 14.36 -19.21
C ASN A 306 -6.99 13.38 -18.75
N GLU A 307 -6.08 13.06 -19.68
CA GLU A 307 -4.92 12.22 -19.44
C GLU A 307 -3.64 13.06 -19.56
N ASN A 308 -2.78 13.00 -18.55
CA ASN A 308 -1.47 13.63 -18.54
C ASN A 308 -0.36 12.58 -18.45
N ARG A 309 0.57 12.57 -19.41
CA ARG A 309 1.70 11.64 -19.48
C ARG A 309 2.81 12.08 -18.55
N LEU A 310 3.24 11.19 -17.66
CA LEU A 310 4.25 11.50 -16.65
C LEU A 310 5.69 11.23 -17.10
N GLY A 311 5.91 10.71 -18.31
CA GLY A 311 7.27 10.39 -18.79
C GLY A 311 7.92 9.18 -18.12
N ILE A 312 7.20 8.48 -17.25
CA ILE A 312 7.64 7.26 -16.57
C ILE A 312 7.17 6.05 -17.39
N ARG A 313 8.01 5.02 -17.50
CA ARG A 313 7.68 3.78 -18.21
C ARG A 313 7.86 2.57 -17.31
N SER A 314 6.86 1.70 -17.30
CA SER A 314 6.85 0.37 -16.66
C SER A 314 7.59 0.32 -15.31
N PRO A 315 7.31 1.21 -14.37
CA PRO A 315 7.94 1.16 -13.05
C PRO A 315 7.43 -0.13 -12.37
N GLY A 316 8.31 -0.90 -11.76
CA GLY A 316 7.91 -2.08 -11.00
C GLY A 316 6.95 -1.74 -9.86
N TRP A 317 7.10 -0.55 -9.29
CA TRP A 317 6.18 0.07 -8.34
C TRP A 317 6.20 1.60 -8.51
N LEU A 318 5.13 2.26 -8.06
CA LEU A 318 5.03 3.72 -7.98
C LEU A 318 4.21 4.09 -6.74
N ARG A 319 4.61 5.15 -6.06
CA ARG A 319 3.91 5.70 -4.90
C ARG A 319 3.73 7.19 -5.03
N TYR A 320 2.56 7.65 -4.67
CA TYR A 320 2.26 9.06 -4.45
C TYR A 320 2.32 9.36 -2.95
N THR A 321 2.88 10.50 -2.61
CA THR A 321 2.87 11.03 -1.23
C THR A 321 2.86 12.54 -1.25
N THR A 322 2.26 13.15 -0.25
CA THR A 322 2.35 14.59 0.02
C THR A 322 3.43 14.91 1.04
N ASP A 323 3.94 13.90 1.72
CA ASP A 323 4.97 14.07 2.71
C ASP A 323 6.35 14.14 2.03
N PHE A 324 7.08 15.25 2.27
CA PHE A 324 8.48 15.33 1.87
C PHE A 324 9.31 14.31 2.62
N MET A 325 10.29 13.70 1.93
CA MET A 325 11.05 12.55 2.43
C MET A 325 12.05 12.85 3.55
N GLU A 326 12.19 14.08 4.02
CA GLU A 326 13.12 14.40 5.11
C GLU A 326 12.63 13.85 6.45
N SER A 327 12.93 12.60 6.72
CA SER A 327 12.68 11.95 7.99
C SER A 327 13.99 11.81 8.77
N LEU A 328 13.99 12.20 10.04
CA LEU A 328 15.12 11.99 10.97
C LEU A 328 14.91 10.78 11.87
N VAL A 329 13.93 9.95 11.57
CA VAL A 329 13.65 8.75 12.35
C VAL A 329 14.85 7.79 12.28
N LEU A 330 15.42 7.48 13.44
CA LEU A 330 16.44 6.46 13.55
C LEU A 330 15.80 5.10 13.43
N VAL A 331 16.27 4.29 12.49
CA VAL A 331 15.86 2.89 12.35
C VAL A 331 16.67 1.96 13.23
N ASP A 332 17.82 2.44 13.74
CA ASP A 332 18.58 1.75 14.78
C ASP A 332 17.76 1.86 16.07
N GLY A 333 17.41 0.75 16.70
CA GLY A 333 16.72 0.74 17.99
C GLY A 333 17.44 1.66 18.96
N VAL A 334 16.67 2.26 19.88
CA VAL A 334 17.19 3.16 20.90
C VAL A 334 18.34 2.46 21.64
N ASN A 335 19.57 2.96 21.49
CA ASN A 335 20.66 2.71 22.45
C ASN A 335 20.46 3.64 23.63
#